data_45193bf37dec4615e37990727f1c0b8c
#
_entry.id   45193bf37dec4615e37990727f1c0b8c
#
_cell.length_a   1.000
_cell.length_b   1.000
_cell.length_c   1.000
_cell.angle_alpha   90.00
_cell.angle_beta   90.00
_cell.angle_gamma   90.00
#
_symmetry.space_group_name_H-M   'P 1'
#
loop_
_entity.id
_entity.type
_entity.pdbx_description
1 polymer ?
#
loop_
_entity_poly.entity_id
_entity_poly.type
_entity_poly.pdbx_seq_one_letter_code
_entity_poly.pdbx_strand_id
1 'polypeptide(L)'
;MNYDSDVWLKSYDDWVEPDVDVQQIPLAEYFEKRWQGYYHRPAINFLGTQMTYDDINQIARQFAEGLSSLGLGKGDVIAIHMPNLPQFLIATLGALKIGCPVSGVSPLLTPKEVKAQLNDCEAKLLVIMDILFEPKLVPIKDELPHLKHLLTVNVADYLPRIKKCIGRLLKKIPHGKTQPILGKEINSFTRFCARYDGKPPKIKIAPEDPCFLVYTGGTTGPAKGATLTNANAVSSLIMAKTWVEPSMGKERALTVFPLFHVGGLITSFITMNCAGEQTLIPNPRDTKAVIKEWKALKPTYGVMAPSLFTLLLEDDDFHQIDFSSMKYCYTGSAPFSVESLNQVEKLIGVNKITEAYGMTENCGASTANPLKGKKKPGSVGLPYPSTLVKIVDLETGLNEMPLGEPGELIVHGPQVMMGYHKKPDETKLVLREHEGKTYLHTGDVAYMDEDGYLWIVDRVKDMLIVGGYKVFSSELESQFYTNPAVKFCAIIGVPNPDRPGSELVKLMVQKCENHRNLDDDILKKELGSYAKENMAPYKVPKMIEIIESMPLTPVGKVDKKALRK
;
A
#
# COMPACT_ATOMS: atom_id res chain seq x y z
N MET A 1 -16.96 -28.12 -9.85
CA MET A 1 -15.70 -27.75 -10.54
C MET A 1 -14.76 -27.30 -9.45
N ASN A 2 -13.60 -27.89 -9.35
CA ASN A 2 -12.62 -27.54 -8.33
C ASN A 2 -11.85 -26.30 -8.76
N TYR A 3 -11.29 -25.54 -7.81
CA TYR A 3 -10.39 -24.42 -8.07
C TYR A 3 -9.03 -24.93 -8.54
N ASP A 4 -9.03 -25.71 -9.64
CA ASP A 4 -7.80 -26.14 -10.28
C ASP A 4 -7.16 -24.93 -10.98
N SER A 5 -5.84 -24.85 -10.94
CA SER A 5 -5.08 -23.74 -11.57
C SER A 5 -5.46 -23.52 -13.03
N ASP A 6 -5.94 -24.56 -13.72
CA ASP A 6 -6.35 -24.49 -15.12
C ASP A 6 -7.51 -23.52 -15.40
N VAL A 7 -8.32 -23.19 -14.37
CA VAL A 7 -9.44 -22.24 -14.53
C VAL A 7 -8.95 -20.88 -14.97
N TRP A 8 -7.87 -20.35 -14.39
CA TRP A 8 -7.36 -19.02 -14.66
C TRP A 8 -6.16 -18.99 -15.62
N LEU A 9 -5.37 -20.05 -15.73
CA LEU A 9 -4.17 -20.08 -16.57
C LEU A 9 -4.48 -19.84 -18.04
N LYS A 10 -5.63 -20.30 -18.53
CA LYS A 10 -6.11 -20.06 -19.90
C LYS A 10 -6.33 -18.58 -20.23
N SER A 11 -6.44 -17.73 -19.21
CA SER A 11 -6.70 -16.29 -19.31
C SER A 11 -5.46 -15.43 -19.09
N TYR A 12 -4.29 -16.05 -18.87
CA TYR A 12 -3.02 -15.34 -18.76
C TYR A 12 -2.59 -14.72 -20.09
N ASP A 13 -1.79 -13.67 -20.03
CA ASP A 13 -1.06 -13.18 -21.19
C ASP A 13 -0.02 -14.24 -21.63
N ASP A 14 0.22 -14.38 -22.94
CA ASP A 14 1.02 -15.47 -23.54
C ASP A 14 2.45 -15.62 -22.99
N TRP A 15 3.02 -14.54 -22.44
CA TRP A 15 4.39 -14.57 -21.86
C TRP A 15 4.42 -14.91 -20.36
N VAL A 16 3.25 -15.02 -19.70
CA VAL A 16 3.18 -15.23 -18.26
C VAL A 16 3.27 -16.73 -17.95
N GLU A 17 4.40 -17.15 -17.42
CA GLU A 17 4.58 -18.52 -16.95
C GLU A 17 3.73 -18.77 -15.70
N PRO A 18 3.07 -19.94 -15.57
CA PRO A 18 2.23 -20.29 -14.43
C PRO A 18 2.97 -20.31 -13.09
N ASP A 19 4.23 -20.74 -13.13
CA ASP A 19 5.09 -20.85 -11.97
C ASP A 19 6.36 -20.02 -12.16
N VAL A 20 6.86 -19.49 -11.05
CA VAL A 20 8.12 -18.73 -11.03
C VAL A 20 9.17 -19.43 -10.19
N ASP A 21 10.42 -19.40 -10.66
CA ASP A 21 11.56 -19.81 -9.84
C ASP A 21 11.83 -18.78 -8.76
N VAL A 22 11.38 -19.09 -7.55
CA VAL A 22 11.59 -18.24 -6.38
C VAL A 22 13.03 -18.37 -5.92
N GLN A 23 13.84 -17.34 -6.24
CA GLN A 23 15.22 -17.29 -5.83
C GLN A 23 15.36 -17.24 -4.31
N GLN A 24 16.00 -18.24 -3.74
CA GLN A 24 16.23 -18.37 -2.30
C GLN A 24 17.45 -17.53 -1.86
N ILE A 25 17.34 -16.20 -1.98
CA ILE A 25 18.39 -15.24 -1.62
C ILE A 25 17.80 -14.04 -0.85
N PRO A 26 18.62 -13.38 0.00
CA PRO A 26 18.19 -12.17 0.69
C PRO A 26 17.84 -11.04 -0.27
N LEU A 27 16.87 -10.21 0.10
CA LEU A 27 16.36 -9.12 -0.74
C LEU A 27 17.44 -8.11 -1.13
N ALA A 28 18.36 -7.75 -0.21
CA ALA A 28 19.46 -6.84 -0.52
C ALA A 28 20.42 -7.43 -1.57
N GLU A 29 20.74 -8.73 -1.48
CA GLU A 29 21.55 -9.45 -2.45
C GLU A 29 20.83 -9.55 -3.81
N TYR A 30 19.52 -9.81 -3.78
CA TYR A 30 18.69 -9.83 -4.99
C TYR A 30 18.81 -8.51 -5.75
N PHE A 31 18.67 -7.37 -5.09
CA PHE A 31 18.83 -6.07 -5.73
C PHE A 31 20.24 -5.84 -6.27
N GLU A 32 21.27 -6.20 -5.53
CA GLU A 32 22.66 -6.05 -6.01
C GLU A 32 22.88 -6.84 -7.31
N LYS A 33 22.33 -8.05 -7.41
CA LYS A 33 22.37 -8.85 -8.66
C LYS A 33 21.57 -8.17 -9.79
N ARG A 34 20.39 -7.62 -9.48
CA ARG A 34 19.56 -6.95 -10.49
C ARG A 34 20.19 -5.66 -11.03
N TRP A 35 21.00 -4.96 -10.23
CA TRP A 35 21.64 -3.70 -10.62
C TRP A 35 23.00 -3.87 -11.32
N GLN A 36 23.50 -5.08 -11.46
CA GLN A 36 24.73 -5.32 -12.22
C GLN A 36 24.61 -4.77 -13.65
N GLY A 37 25.56 -3.92 -14.05
CA GLY A 37 25.52 -3.18 -15.32
C GLY A 37 24.65 -1.91 -15.32
N TYR A 38 23.88 -1.64 -14.25
CA TYR A 38 22.96 -0.51 -14.18
C TYR A 38 23.27 0.50 -13.05
N TYR A 39 24.35 0.34 -12.30
CA TYR A 39 24.69 1.22 -11.16
C TYR A 39 24.77 2.71 -11.53
N HIS A 40 25.20 3.04 -12.74
CA HIS A 40 25.28 4.41 -13.25
C HIS A 40 23.90 5.02 -13.61
N ARG A 41 22.83 4.22 -13.66
CA ARG A 41 21.50 4.68 -14.05
C ARG A 41 20.83 5.47 -12.93
N PRO A 42 19.98 6.47 -13.29
CA PRO A 42 19.11 7.12 -12.32
C PRO A 42 18.23 6.10 -11.58
N ALA A 43 18.19 6.21 -10.27
CA ALA A 43 17.35 5.41 -9.40
C ALA A 43 16.21 6.24 -8.79
N ILE A 44 16.57 7.40 -8.23
CA ILE A 44 15.64 8.28 -7.53
C ILE A 44 15.78 9.69 -8.08
N ASN A 45 14.64 10.31 -8.40
CA ASN A 45 14.51 11.75 -8.57
C ASN A 45 13.68 12.30 -7.40
N PHE A 46 14.20 13.33 -6.75
CA PHE A 46 13.52 13.97 -5.63
C PHE A 46 13.74 15.48 -5.66
N LEU A 47 12.64 16.24 -5.85
CA LEU A 47 12.66 17.70 -5.96
C LEU A 47 13.70 18.22 -7.00
N GLY A 48 13.82 17.48 -8.11
CA GLY A 48 14.76 17.77 -9.19
C GLY A 48 16.22 17.50 -8.85
N THR A 49 16.48 16.67 -7.86
CA THR A 49 17.80 16.09 -7.58
C THR A 49 17.76 14.62 -7.93
N GLN A 50 18.68 14.18 -8.79
CA GLN A 50 18.77 12.81 -9.24
C GLN A 50 19.89 12.08 -8.49
N MET A 51 19.61 10.85 -8.06
CA MET A 51 20.55 9.93 -7.44
C MET A 51 20.60 8.65 -8.27
N THR A 52 21.81 8.14 -8.53
CA THR A 52 22.02 6.88 -9.24
C THR A 52 21.86 5.67 -8.31
N TYR A 53 21.83 4.46 -8.89
CA TYR A 53 21.87 3.22 -8.10
C TYR A 53 23.18 3.11 -7.32
N ASP A 54 24.30 3.61 -7.85
CA ASP A 54 25.58 3.64 -7.14
C ASP A 54 25.52 4.57 -5.93
N ASP A 55 24.98 5.79 -6.10
CA ASP A 55 24.82 6.75 -4.99
C ASP A 55 24.02 6.15 -3.84
N ILE A 56 22.82 5.60 -4.14
CA ILE A 56 21.95 5.05 -3.10
C ILE A 56 22.56 3.81 -2.46
N ASN A 57 23.22 2.95 -3.23
CA ASN A 57 23.86 1.74 -2.73
C ASN A 57 25.07 2.07 -1.85
N GLN A 58 25.90 3.05 -2.23
CA GLN A 58 27.03 3.48 -1.43
C GLN A 58 26.59 4.05 -0.08
N ILE A 59 25.58 4.93 -0.06
CA ILE A 59 25.06 5.49 1.21
C ILE A 59 24.39 4.39 2.05
N ALA A 60 23.68 3.45 1.42
CA ALA A 60 23.09 2.30 2.12
C ALA A 60 24.16 1.40 2.77
N ARG A 61 25.32 1.19 2.10
CA ARG A 61 26.47 0.46 2.67
C ARG A 61 27.09 1.22 3.85
N GLN A 62 27.24 2.54 3.74
CA GLN A 62 27.71 3.40 4.84
C GLN A 62 26.76 3.32 6.03
N PHE A 63 25.46 3.36 5.80
CA PHE A 63 24.46 3.21 6.85
C PHE A 63 24.53 1.82 7.51
N ALA A 64 24.65 0.75 6.72
CA ALA A 64 24.82 -0.62 7.22
C ALA A 64 26.06 -0.79 8.10
N GLU A 65 27.21 -0.23 7.68
CA GLU A 65 28.45 -0.22 8.48
C GLU A 65 28.24 0.55 9.78
N GLY A 66 27.59 1.72 9.70
CA GLY A 66 27.24 2.52 10.87
C GLY A 66 26.34 1.78 11.86
N LEU A 67 25.29 1.09 11.39
CA LEU A 67 24.43 0.27 12.24
C LEU A 67 25.25 -0.80 12.99
N SER A 68 26.14 -1.49 12.27
CA SER A 68 27.01 -2.50 12.88
C SER A 68 27.96 -1.90 13.93
N SER A 69 28.45 -0.68 13.72
CA SER A 69 29.30 0.03 14.71
C SER A 69 28.55 0.39 15.98
N LEU A 70 27.21 0.54 15.91
CA LEU A 70 26.33 0.71 17.07
C LEU A 70 25.98 -0.62 17.75
N GLY A 71 26.53 -1.75 17.29
CA GLY A 71 26.23 -3.08 17.78
C GLY A 71 24.87 -3.63 17.30
N LEU A 72 24.28 -3.02 16.28
CA LEU A 72 23.04 -3.49 15.66
C LEU A 72 23.35 -4.49 14.55
N GLY A 73 22.46 -5.47 14.37
CA GLY A 73 22.65 -6.53 13.40
C GLY A 73 21.38 -7.33 13.17
N LYS A 74 21.57 -8.56 12.69
CA LYS A 74 20.48 -9.46 12.32
C LYS A 74 19.40 -9.58 13.41
N GLY A 75 18.16 -9.25 13.03
CA GLY A 75 16.99 -9.30 13.90
C GLY A 75 16.69 -8.01 14.67
N ASP A 76 17.63 -7.06 14.76
CA ASP A 76 17.37 -5.76 15.39
C ASP A 76 16.52 -4.87 14.48
N VAL A 77 15.37 -4.41 14.95
CA VAL A 77 14.42 -3.65 14.15
C VAL A 77 14.83 -2.19 14.02
N ILE A 78 14.84 -1.72 12.77
CA ILE A 78 15.02 -0.31 12.41
C ILE A 78 13.67 0.28 12.03
N ALA A 79 13.19 1.27 12.80
CA ALA A 79 11.97 2.00 12.48
C ALA A 79 12.28 3.23 11.62
N ILE A 80 11.40 3.54 10.65
CA ILE A 80 11.55 4.68 9.75
C ILE A 80 10.26 5.50 9.76
N HIS A 81 10.34 6.75 10.28
CA HIS A 81 9.19 7.64 10.46
C HIS A 81 9.34 8.90 9.62
N MET A 82 8.95 8.79 8.37
CA MET A 82 8.98 9.89 7.39
C MET A 82 8.06 9.61 6.20
N PRO A 83 7.67 10.61 5.41
CA PRO A 83 7.00 10.42 4.12
C PRO A 83 7.97 9.85 3.07
N ASN A 84 7.57 9.86 1.79
CA ASN A 84 8.40 9.38 0.68
C ASN A 84 9.61 10.29 0.47
N LEU A 85 10.73 9.95 1.11
CA LEU A 85 12.03 10.62 0.98
C LEU A 85 13.10 9.62 0.52
N PRO A 86 14.18 10.04 -0.15
CA PRO A 86 15.29 9.17 -0.52
C PRO A 86 15.87 8.39 0.67
N GLN A 87 15.92 9.04 1.85
CA GLN A 87 16.43 8.42 3.07
C GLN A 87 15.62 7.20 3.50
N PHE A 88 14.32 7.12 3.18
CA PHE A 88 13.51 5.95 3.49
C PHE A 88 14.06 4.71 2.78
N LEU A 89 14.28 4.80 1.47
CA LEU A 89 14.80 3.68 0.66
C LEU A 89 16.24 3.36 1.01
N ILE A 90 17.10 4.37 1.21
CA ILE A 90 18.50 4.20 1.57
C ILE A 90 18.63 3.51 2.94
N ALA A 91 17.88 3.96 3.94
CA ALA A 91 17.88 3.34 5.27
C ALA A 91 17.33 1.91 5.22
N THR A 92 16.28 1.67 4.42
CA THR A 92 15.74 0.32 4.19
C THR A 92 16.81 -0.60 3.60
N LEU A 93 17.43 -0.21 2.48
CA LEU A 93 18.48 -1.01 1.85
C LEU A 93 19.65 -1.29 2.78
N GLY A 94 20.09 -0.28 3.54
CA GLY A 94 21.21 -0.44 4.46
C GLY A 94 20.90 -1.37 5.63
N ALA A 95 19.71 -1.27 6.22
CA ALA A 95 19.24 -2.19 7.26
C ALA A 95 19.19 -3.64 6.76
N LEU A 96 18.64 -3.86 5.57
CA LEU A 96 18.55 -5.18 4.95
C LEU A 96 19.92 -5.82 4.66
N LYS A 97 20.96 -5.02 4.35
CA LYS A 97 22.32 -5.54 4.10
C LYS A 97 22.96 -6.23 5.31
N ILE A 98 22.48 -5.94 6.51
CA ILE A 98 22.97 -6.56 7.77
C ILE A 98 21.87 -7.36 8.48
N GLY A 99 20.77 -7.65 7.80
CA GLY A 99 19.67 -8.48 8.32
C GLY A 99 18.82 -7.82 9.40
N CYS A 100 18.82 -6.49 9.46
CA CYS A 100 17.90 -5.74 10.32
C CYS A 100 16.53 -5.61 9.64
N PRO A 101 15.44 -6.12 10.24
CA PRO A 101 14.10 -5.89 9.74
C PRO A 101 13.72 -4.40 9.83
N VAL A 102 12.94 -3.93 8.85
CA VAL A 102 12.49 -2.54 8.79
C VAL A 102 11.01 -2.43 9.13
N SER A 103 10.67 -1.45 9.97
CA SER A 103 9.28 -1.07 10.26
C SER A 103 9.02 0.37 9.84
N GLY A 104 8.19 0.55 8.81
CA GLY A 104 7.72 1.86 8.37
C GLY A 104 6.65 2.41 9.32
N VAL A 105 6.85 3.64 9.83
CA VAL A 105 5.93 4.32 10.74
C VAL A 105 5.26 5.48 10.00
N SER A 106 3.94 5.48 9.91
CA SER A 106 3.20 6.53 9.21
C SER A 106 3.37 7.90 9.91
N PRO A 107 3.71 8.98 9.17
CA PRO A 107 3.75 10.35 9.70
C PRO A 107 2.40 10.84 10.26
N LEU A 108 1.30 10.21 9.87
CA LEU A 108 -0.06 10.59 10.27
C LEU A 108 -0.47 10.00 11.63
N LEU A 109 0.26 9.01 12.16
CA LEU A 109 -0.03 8.40 13.44
C LEU A 109 0.05 9.44 14.58
N THR A 110 -0.81 9.27 15.58
CA THR A 110 -0.72 10.00 16.83
C THR A 110 0.51 9.56 17.66
N PRO A 111 1.02 10.35 18.60
CA PRO A 111 2.11 9.92 19.48
C PRO A 111 1.84 8.58 20.18
N LYS A 112 0.60 8.35 20.62
CA LYS A 112 0.18 7.09 21.27
C LYS A 112 0.32 5.89 20.33
N GLU A 113 -0.05 6.03 19.07
CA GLU A 113 0.07 4.97 18.07
C GLU A 113 1.53 4.74 17.67
N VAL A 114 2.32 5.81 17.54
CA VAL A 114 3.77 5.71 17.30
C VAL A 114 4.43 4.93 18.45
N LYS A 115 4.12 5.28 19.72
CA LYS A 115 4.60 4.55 20.89
C LYS A 115 4.23 3.06 20.83
N ALA A 116 2.97 2.77 20.54
CA ALA A 116 2.48 1.39 20.46
C ALA A 116 3.25 0.58 19.42
N GLN A 117 3.45 1.13 18.21
CA GLN A 117 4.18 0.44 17.14
C GLN A 117 5.66 0.25 17.49
N LEU A 118 6.35 1.30 17.98
CA LEU A 118 7.78 1.22 18.32
C LEU A 118 8.07 0.23 19.44
N ASN A 119 7.17 0.12 20.42
CA ASN A 119 7.31 -0.83 21.51
C ASN A 119 6.95 -2.25 21.09
N ASP A 120 5.89 -2.45 20.28
CA ASP A 120 5.49 -3.77 19.79
C ASP A 120 6.60 -4.40 18.92
N CYS A 121 7.24 -3.62 18.05
CA CYS A 121 8.36 -4.10 17.23
C CYS A 121 9.72 -4.02 17.94
N GLU A 122 9.81 -3.52 19.18
CA GLU A 122 11.06 -3.35 19.95
C GLU A 122 12.16 -2.61 19.16
N ALA A 123 11.78 -1.56 18.43
CA ALA A 123 12.70 -0.80 17.59
C ALA A 123 13.93 -0.32 18.38
N LYS A 124 15.13 -0.65 17.87
CA LYS A 124 16.41 -0.26 18.50
C LYS A 124 16.90 1.10 18.00
N LEU A 125 16.59 1.43 16.74
CA LEU A 125 16.94 2.68 16.11
C LEU A 125 15.71 3.23 15.38
N LEU A 126 15.51 4.55 15.45
CA LEU A 126 14.50 5.28 14.71
C LEU A 126 15.15 6.31 13.78
N VAL A 127 14.86 6.21 12.48
CA VAL A 127 15.16 7.27 11.52
C VAL A 127 13.90 8.13 11.37
N ILE A 128 13.96 9.40 11.76
CA ILE A 128 12.79 10.28 11.86
C ILE A 128 13.00 11.59 11.12
N MET A 129 11.98 12.06 10.38
CA MET A 129 12.00 13.40 9.81
C MET A 129 11.95 14.46 10.92
N ASP A 130 12.80 15.47 10.83
CA ASP A 130 12.99 16.47 11.89
C ASP A 130 11.70 17.19 12.31
N ILE A 131 10.81 17.50 11.36
CA ILE A 131 9.51 18.13 11.67
C ILE A 131 8.56 17.23 12.48
N LEU A 132 8.77 15.91 12.47
CA LEU A 132 7.99 14.95 13.25
C LEU A 132 8.56 14.74 14.67
N PHE A 133 9.78 15.18 14.90
CA PHE A 133 10.49 14.94 16.16
C PHE A 133 9.75 15.51 17.36
N GLU A 134 9.45 16.82 17.32
CA GLU A 134 8.78 17.50 18.42
C GLU A 134 7.33 17.03 18.63
N PRO A 135 6.45 17.01 17.58
CA PRO A 135 5.05 16.67 17.79
C PRO A 135 4.78 15.17 17.99
N LYS A 136 5.66 14.28 17.52
CA LYS A 136 5.40 12.83 17.54
C LYS A 136 6.28 12.07 18.55
N LEU A 137 7.56 12.42 18.68
CA LEU A 137 8.50 11.67 19.53
C LEU A 137 8.64 12.25 20.93
N VAL A 138 8.72 13.58 21.07
CA VAL A 138 8.93 14.22 22.39
C VAL A 138 7.87 13.84 23.42
N PRO A 139 6.56 13.77 23.08
CA PRO A 139 5.51 13.39 24.02
C PRO A 139 5.64 11.97 24.59
N ILE A 140 6.38 11.09 23.92
CA ILE A 140 6.51 9.67 24.28
C ILE A 140 7.95 9.24 24.57
N LYS A 141 8.90 10.17 24.61
CA LYS A 141 10.36 9.92 24.65
C LYS A 141 10.81 9.01 25.79
N ASP A 142 10.14 9.10 26.93
CA ASP A 142 10.47 8.36 28.15
C ASP A 142 9.76 7.00 28.24
N GLU A 143 8.87 6.71 27.28
CA GLU A 143 8.06 5.50 27.21
C GLU A 143 8.54 4.51 26.13
N LEU A 144 9.76 4.65 25.63
CA LEU A 144 10.37 3.85 24.57
C LEU A 144 11.62 3.11 25.09
N PRO A 145 11.44 2.02 25.87
CA PRO A 145 12.54 1.34 26.56
C PRO A 145 13.55 0.65 25.63
N HIS A 146 13.11 0.23 24.45
CA HIS A 146 13.97 -0.48 23.50
C HIS A 146 14.74 0.45 22.56
N LEU A 147 14.26 1.68 22.38
CA LEU A 147 14.84 2.66 21.47
C LEU A 147 16.09 3.29 22.07
N LYS A 148 17.25 3.04 21.45
CA LYS A 148 18.57 3.54 21.92
C LYS A 148 19.11 4.67 21.03
N HIS A 149 18.87 4.61 19.71
CA HIS A 149 19.48 5.48 18.71
C HIS A 149 18.44 6.22 17.91
N LEU A 150 18.71 7.48 17.58
CA LEU A 150 17.87 8.36 16.80
C LEU A 150 18.67 8.99 15.68
N LEU A 151 18.20 8.87 14.46
CA LEU A 151 18.78 9.56 13.30
C LEU A 151 17.73 10.49 12.70
N THR A 152 18.07 11.76 12.62
CA THR A 152 17.17 12.77 12.08
C THR A 152 17.47 13.03 10.62
N VAL A 153 16.43 13.19 9.82
CA VAL A 153 16.52 13.54 8.39
C VAL A 153 15.78 14.84 8.11
N ASN A 154 16.26 15.59 7.14
CA ASN A 154 15.55 16.75 6.60
C ASN A 154 15.24 16.54 5.12
N VAL A 155 14.12 17.05 4.66
CA VAL A 155 13.68 16.97 3.26
C VAL A 155 14.73 17.51 2.28
N ALA A 156 15.57 18.43 2.72
CA ALA A 156 16.60 19.07 1.92
C ALA A 156 17.98 18.40 1.99
N ASP A 157 18.13 17.27 2.65
CA ASP A 157 19.46 16.68 2.90
C ASP A 157 20.25 16.44 1.61
N TYR A 158 19.61 15.94 0.58
CA TYR A 158 20.24 15.65 -0.71
C TYR A 158 20.05 16.75 -1.78
N LEU A 159 19.43 17.89 -1.43
CA LEU A 159 19.33 18.99 -2.38
C LEU A 159 20.69 19.67 -2.61
N PRO A 160 20.97 20.17 -3.83
CA PRO A 160 22.13 20.98 -4.11
C PRO A 160 22.23 22.18 -3.16
N ARG A 161 23.45 22.56 -2.77
CA ARG A 161 23.71 23.63 -1.79
C ARG A 161 22.95 24.92 -2.12
N ILE A 162 22.93 25.32 -3.39
CA ILE A 162 22.24 26.54 -3.85
C ILE A 162 20.73 26.42 -3.61
N LYS A 163 20.10 25.31 -4.03
CA LYS A 163 18.66 25.07 -3.80
C LYS A 163 18.33 25.06 -2.31
N LYS A 164 19.20 24.45 -1.49
CA LYS A 164 19.07 24.40 -0.04
C LYS A 164 19.12 25.80 0.59
N CYS A 165 20.07 26.65 0.18
CA CYS A 165 20.18 28.02 0.67
C CYS A 165 18.96 28.87 0.27
N ILE A 166 18.58 28.85 -1.00
CA ILE A 166 17.40 29.58 -1.49
C ILE A 166 16.12 29.10 -0.81
N GLY A 167 15.92 27.78 -0.71
CA GLY A 167 14.73 27.20 -0.09
C GLY A 167 14.61 27.55 1.40
N ARG A 168 15.73 27.65 2.14
CA ARG A 168 15.76 28.12 3.53
C ARG A 168 15.45 29.62 3.62
N LEU A 169 16.07 30.45 2.77
CA LEU A 169 15.82 31.89 2.73
C LEU A 169 14.33 32.17 2.46
N LEU A 170 13.73 31.46 1.54
CA LEU A 170 12.32 31.60 1.18
C LEU A 170 11.37 30.88 2.16
N LYS A 171 11.88 30.27 3.24
CA LYS A 171 11.10 29.46 4.22
C LYS A 171 10.27 28.34 3.57
N LYS A 172 10.68 27.84 2.40
CA LYS A 172 10.02 26.75 1.67
C LYS A 172 10.49 25.35 2.11
N ILE A 173 11.61 25.25 2.84
CA ILE A 173 12.10 24.01 3.40
C ILE A 173 11.60 23.90 4.83
N PRO A 174 10.71 22.94 5.14
CA PRO A 174 10.31 22.70 6.52
C PRO A 174 11.52 22.24 7.34
N HIS A 175 11.63 22.72 8.56
CA HIS A 175 12.70 22.40 9.48
C HIS A 175 12.15 22.24 10.89
N GLY A 176 12.38 21.08 11.48
CA GLY A 176 12.02 20.78 12.86
C GLY A 176 13.19 21.01 13.81
N LYS A 177 12.86 21.38 15.04
CA LYS A 177 13.84 21.45 16.13
C LYS A 177 14.02 20.05 16.74
N THR A 178 15.27 19.67 16.95
CA THR A 178 15.62 18.46 17.69
C THR A 178 16.22 18.88 19.03
N GLN A 179 15.93 18.12 20.08
CA GLN A 179 16.47 18.35 21.42
C GLN A 179 17.08 17.06 21.97
N PRO A 180 18.10 17.15 22.84
CA PRO A 180 18.66 15.97 23.50
C PRO A 180 17.58 15.18 24.24
N ILE A 181 17.64 13.86 24.15
CA ILE A 181 16.81 12.94 24.92
C ILE A 181 17.76 12.10 25.80
N LEU A 182 17.52 12.09 27.09
CA LEU A 182 18.35 11.36 28.05
C LEU A 182 18.42 9.86 27.69
N GLY A 183 19.63 9.32 27.68
CA GLY A 183 19.86 7.90 27.36
C GLY A 183 19.71 7.53 25.89
N LYS A 184 19.55 8.50 24.97
CA LYS A 184 19.45 8.25 23.54
C LYS A 184 20.47 9.08 22.75
N GLU A 185 21.23 8.41 21.90
CA GLU A 185 22.14 9.09 20.98
C GLU A 185 21.37 9.64 19.78
N ILE A 186 21.53 10.93 19.50
CA ILE A 186 20.86 11.62 18.38
C ILE A 186 21.90 12.13 17.39
N ASN A 187 21.80 11.71 16.13
CA ASN A 187 22.68 12.14 15.05
C ASN A 187 21.85 12.54 13.81
N SER A 188 22.44 13.38 12.94
CA SER A 188 21.90 13.57 11.59
C SER A 188 22.23 12.36 10.73
N PHE A 189 21.25 11.81 9.99
CA PHE A 189 21.40 10.64 9.13
C PHE A 189 22.57 10.79 8.14
N THR A 190 22.62 11.93 7.43
CA THR A 190 23.69 12.17 6.46
C THR A 190 25.07 12.27 7.08
N ARG A 191 25.19 12.92 8.26
CA ARG A 191 26.46 12.99 8.99
C ARG A 191 26.85 11.64 9.58
N PHE A 192 25.88 10.85 9.99
CA PHE A 192 26.11 9.50 10.49
C PHE A 192 26.69 8.62 9.38
N CYS A 193 26.03 8.54 8.24
CA CYS A 193 26.53 7.76 7.08
C CYS A 193 27.92 8.21 6.62
N ALA A 194 28.15 9.53 6.55
CA ALA A 194 29.43 10.07 6.07
C ALA A 194 30.66 9.76 6.97
N ARG A 195 30.49 9.13 8.13
CA ARG A 195 31.59 8.68 9.00
C ARG A 195 32.18 7.34 8.57
N TYR A 196 31.51 6.63 7.64
CA TYR A 196 31.85 5.25 7.27
C TYR A 196 32.20 5.13 5.79
N ASP A 197 33.03 4.17 5.46
CA ASP A 197 33.52 3.93 4.09
C ASP A 197 32.55 3.12 3.22
N GLY A 198 31.52 2.53 3.81
CA GLY A 198 30.59 1.64 3.13
C GLY A 198 31.11 0.20 3.00
N LYS A 199 31.77 -0.28 4.05
CA LYS A 199 32.29 -1.65 4.16
C LYS A 199 31.61 -2.40 5.32
N PRO A 200 30.30 -2.64 5.25
CA PRO A 200 29.61 -3.37 6.32
C PRO A 200 30.15 -4.78 6.46
N PRO A 201 30.07 -5.38 7.66
CA PRO A 201 30.47 -6.76 7.86
C PRO A 201 29.58 -7.70 7.03
N LYS A 202 30.17 -8.80 6.59
CA LYS A 202 29.42 -9.87 5.92
C LYS A 202 28.64 -10.68 6.95
N ILE A 203 27.34 -10.57 6.94
CA ILE A 203 26.43 -11.29 7.83
C ILE A 203 25.68 -12.32 6.99
N LYS A 204 25.56 -13.55 7.49
CA LYS A 204 24.77 -14.60 6.84
C LYS A 204 23.28 -14.31 7.10
N ILE A 205 22.57 -13.94 6.06
CA ILE A 205 21.12 -13.71 6.07
C ILE A 205 20.47 -14.85 5.30
N ALA A 206 19.43 -15.46 5.89
CA ALA A 206 18.67 -16.51 5.23
C ALA A 206 17.43 -15.91 4.50
N PRO A 207 16.92 -16.57 3.47
CA PRO A 207 15.69 -16.16 2.79
C PRO A 207 14.48 -16.06 3.74
N GLU A 208 14.43 -16.91 4.75
CA GLU A 208 13.37 -16.98 5.76
C GLU A 208 13.51 -15.92 6.87
N ASP A 209 14.65 -15.23 6.93
CA ASP A 209 14.82 -14.16 7.93
C ASP A 209 13.84 -13.01 7.65
N PRO A 210 13.23 -12.41 8.68
CA PRO A 210 12.38 -11.25 8.53
C PRO A 210 13.12 -10.07 7.89
N CYS A 211 12.49 -9.43 6.92
CA CYS A 211 12.99 -8.20 6.31
C CYS A 211 12.08 -6.99 6.59
N PHE A 212 10.78 -7.22 6.81
CA PHE A 212 9.85 -6.14 7.15
C PHE A 212 8.89 -6.55 8.27
N LEU A 213 8.56 -5.58 9.11
CA LEU A 213 7.43 -5.59 10.02
C LEU A 213 6.47 -4.48 9.58
N VAL A 214 5.47 -4.83 8.77
CA VAL A 214 4.53 -3.86 8.21
C VAL A 214 3.25 -3.88 9.03
N TYR A 215 2.93 -2.73 9.66
CA TYR A 215 1.77 -2.63 10.53
C TYR A 215 0.49 -2.39 9.74
N THR A 216 -0.50 -3.23 9.97
CA THR A 216 -1.83 -3.09 9.37
C THR A 216 -2.73 -2.29 10.29
N GLY A 217 -3.47 -1.33 9.71
CA GLY A 217 -4.54 -0.65 10.43
C GLY A 217 -5.73 -1.59 10.62
N GLY A 218 -5.71 -2.42 11.67
CA GLY A 218 -6.85 -3.26 12.01
C GLY A 218 -8.10 -2.41 12.27
N THR A 219 -9.24 -2.79 11.67
CA THR A 219 -10.51 -2.07 11.89
C THR A 219 -11.13 -2.42 13.25
N THR A 220 -10.69 -3.52 13.90
CA THR A 220 -11.31 -4.05 15.12
C THR A 220 -10.37 -4.09 16.34
N GLY A 221 -9.09 -3.67 16.21
CA GLY A 221 -8.13 -3.77 17.31
C GLY A 221 -6.89 -2.88 17.12
N PRO A 222 -5.86 -3.02 17.97
CA PRO A 222 -4.56 -2.39 17.76
C PRO A 222 -3.92 -2.91 16.47
N ALA A 223 -3.09 -2.06 15.85
CA ALA A 223 -2.36 -2.43 14.64
C ALA A 223 -1.48 -3.67 14.90
N LYS A 224 -1.41 -4.58 13.90
CA LYS A 224 -0.62 -5.81 13.97
C LYS A 224 0.53 -5.73 12.97
N GLY A 225 1.73 -6.09 13.38
CA GLY A 225 2.89 -6.14 12.51
C GLY A 225 2.92 -7.45 11.72
N ALA A 226 2.59 -7.44 10.43
CA ALA A 226 2.80 -8.57 9.55
C ALA A 226 4.30 -8.76 9.33
N THR A 227 4.82 -9.95 9.60
CA THR A 227 6.23 -10.31 9.42
C THR A 227 6.42 -10.85 8.01
N LEU A 228 7.12 -10.07 7.18
CA LEU A 228 7.49 -10.46 5.84
C LEU A 228 8.96 -10.89 5.82
N THR A 229 9.24 -12.03 5.19
CA THR A 229 10.60 -12.56 5.03
C THR A 229 11.25 -12.03 3.74
N ASN A 230 12.57 -12.18 3.63
CA ASN A 230 13.27 -11.91 2.38
C ASN A 230 12.69 -12.73 1.22
N ALA A 231 12.37 -14.02 1.46
CA ALA A 231 11.74 -14.89 0.47
C ALA A 231 10.38 -14.35 0.01
N ASN A 232 9.52 -13.88 0.93
CA ASN A 232 8.22 -13.29 0.55
C ASN A 232 8.40 -12.08 -0.36
N ALA A 233 9.32 -11.17 0.01
CA ALA A 233 9.57 -9.95 -0.76
C ALA A 233 10.17 -10.23 -2.14
N VAL A 234 11.17 -11.13 -2.22
CA VAL A 234 11.79 -11.53 -3.50
C VAL A 234 10.78 -12.23 -4.41
N SER A 235 9.95 -13.12 -3.85
CA SER A 235 8.89 -13.81 -4.60
C SER A 235 7.90 -12.82 -5.21
N SER A 236 7.40 -11.87 -4.40
CA SER A 236 6.48 -10.83 -4.87
C SER A 236 7.07 -10.01 -6.03
N LEU A 237 8.39 -9.68 -5.97
CA LEU A 237 9.06 -8.95 -7.04
C LEU A 237 9.25 -9.79 -8.31
N ILE A 238 9.53 -11.09 -8.18
CA ILE A 238 9.66 -12.00 -9.34
C ILE A 238 8.30 -12.19 -10.00
N MET A 239 7.25 -12.44 -9.23
CA MET A 239 5.88 -12.60 -9.72
C MET A 239 5.40 -11.34 -10.46
N ALA A 240 5.58 -10.16 -9.86
CA ALA A 240 5.25 -8.90 -10.50
C ALA A 240 6.04 -8.67 -11.79
N LYS A 241 7.35 -9.00 -11.81
CA LYS A 241 8.18 -8.90 -13.01
C LYS A 241 7.68 -9.84 -14.12
N THR A 242 7.33 -11.07 -13.78
CA THR A 242 6.80 -12.05 -14.75
C THR A 242 5.47 -11.55 -15.34
N TRP A 243 4.62 -10.93 -14.51
CA TRP A 243 3.35 -10.39 -14.94
C TRP A 243 3.46 -9.22 -15.92
N VAL A 244 4.43 -8.31 -15.72
CA VAL A 244 4.50 -7.04 -16.48
C VAL A 244 5.63 -6.99 -17.51
N GLU A 245 6.56 -7.93 -17.49
CA GLU A 245 7.72 -7.99 -18.39
C GLU A 245 8.41 -6.61 -18.60
N PRO A 246 8.89 -5.96 -17.53
CA PRO A 246 9.40 -4.60 -17.62
C PRO A 246 10.72 -4.53 -18.38
N SER A 247 10.94 -3.44 -19.11
CA SER A 247 12.21 -3.19 -19.82
C SER A 247 13.29 -2.73 -18.84
N MET A 248 14.33 -3.53 -18.65
CA MET A 248 15.45 -3.21 -17.75
C MET A 248 16.08 -1.84 -18.04
N GLY A 249 16.22 -1.01 -17.02
CA GLY A 249 16.83 0.32 -17.08
C GLY A 249 16.04 1.37 -17.86
N LYS A 250 14.81 1.08 -18.31
CA LYS A 250 14.03 2.00 -19.14
C LYS A 250 12.73 2.46 -18.48
N GLU A 251 12.30 1.80 -17.42
CA GLU A 251 11.04 2.14 -16.77
C GLU A 251 11.18 3.39 -15.90
N ARG A 252 10.12 4.19 -15.86
CA ARG A 252 10.01 5.40 -15.03
C ARG A 252 8.68 5.40 -14.30
N ALA A 253 8.69 5.65 -13.00
CA ALA A 253 7.49 5.66 -12.18
C ALA A 253 7.39 6.87 -11.25
N LEU A 254 6.17 7.30 -10.95
CA LEU A 254 5.88 8.17 -9.81
C LEU A 254 5.55 7.32 -8.59
N THR A 255 6.34 7.45 -7.52
CA THR A 255 6.09 6.77 -6.26
C THR A 255 5.19 7.65 -5.39
N VAL A 256 3.88 7.49 -5.60
CA VAL A 256 2.82 8.22 -4.90
C VAL A 256 2.28 7.46 -3.69
N PHE A 257 2.31 6.13 -3.70
CA PHE A 257 1.97 5.35 -2.52
C PHE A 257 2.99 5.57 -1.40
N PRO A 258 2.53 5.67 -0.14
CA PRO A 258 3.43 5.83 1.00
C PRO A 258 4.39 4.64 1.17
N LEU A 259 5.69 4.91 1.26
CA LEU A 259 6.74 3.89 1.46
C LEU A 259 6.64 3.15 2.80
N PHE A 260 6.00 3.75 3.82
CA PHE A 260 5.74 3.09 5.09
C PHE A 260 4.61 2.04 5.01
N HIS A 261 3.92 1.94 3.89
CA HIS A 261 2.88 0.95 3.60
C HIS A 261 3.39 -0.05 2.57
N VAL A 262 2.96 -1.34 2.68
CA VAL A 262 3.40 -2.40 1.76
C VAL A 262 3.20 -2.04 0.29
N GLY A 263 2.06 -1.42 -0.06
CA GLY A 263 1.78 -1.00 -1.44
C GLY A 263 2.85 -0.05 -1.98
N GLY A 264 3.25 0.98 -1.22
CA GLY A 264 4.30 1.92 -1.63
C GLY A 264 5.69 1.28 -1.66
N LEU A 265 5.99 0.46 -0.66
CA LEU A 265 7.26 -0.23 -0.56
C LEU A 265 7.49 -1.18 -1.75
N ILE A 266 6.53 -2.08 -2.01
CA ILE A 266 6.64 -3.06 -3.10
C ILE A 266 6.61 -2.38 -4.48
N THR A 267 5.77 -1.37 -4.70
CA THR A 267 5.74 -0.66 -5.99
C THR A 267 7.05 0.09 -6.26
N SER A 268 7.66 0.70 -5.24
CA SER A 268 9.00 1.26 -5.34
C SER A 268 10.03 0.19 -5.68
N PHE A 269 9.95 -0.96 -5.04
CA PHE A 269 10.86 -2.08 -5.29
C PHE A 269 10.67 -2.74 -6.66
N ILE A 270 9.47 -2.75 -7.22
CA ILE A 270 9.23 -3.18 -8.62
C ILE A 270 10.02 -2.28 -9.58
N THR A 271 10.02 -0.95 -9.35
CA THR A 271 10.86 -0.02 -10.13
C THR A 271 12.34 -0.35 -9.98
N MET A 272 12.79 -0.57 -8.76
CA MET A 272 14.20 -0.90 -8.48
C MET A 272 14.59 -2.28 -9.04
N ASN A 273 13.67 -3.23 -9.08
CA ASN A 273 13.87 -4.58 -9.64
C ASN A 273 14.19 -4.56 -11.15
N CYS A 274 13.67 -3.58 -11.88
CA CYS A 274 14.01 -3.40 -13.29
C CYS A 274 15.05 -2.30 -13.54
N ALA A 275 15.80 -1.89 -12.53
CA ALA A 275 16.75 -0.77 -12.59
C ALA A 275 16.14 0.51 -13.19
N GLY A 276 14.86 0.76 -12.93
CA GLY A 276 14.09 1.91 -13.40
C GLY A 276 14.32 3.16 -12.56
N GLU A 277 13.88 4.30 -13.06
CA GLU A 277 13.90 5.58 -12.36
C GLU A 277 12.57 5.82 -11.66
N GLN A 278 12.61 6.34 -10.44
CA GLN A 278 11.39 6.75 -9.72
C GLN A 278 11.49 8.17 -9.18
N THR A 279 10.41 8.93 -9.33
CA THR A 279 10.26 10.21 -8.64
C THR A 279 9.43 10.02 -7.38
N LEU A 280 10.00 10.34 -6.23
CA LEU A 280 9.32 10.23 -4.94
C LEU A 280 8.44 11.44 -4.69
N ILE A 281 7.17 11.19 -4.38
CA ILE A 281 6.18 12.22 -4.04
C ILE A 281 5.92 12.19 -2.53
N PRO A 282 6.37 13.21 -1.77
CA PRO A 282 6.21 13.23 -0.32
C PRO A 282 4.75 13.35 0.14
N ASN A 283 3.95 14.11 -0.61
CA ASN A 283 2.53 14.33 -0.34
C ASN A 283 1.70 14.13 -1.61
N PRO A 284 1.11 12.95 -1.83
CA PRO A 284 0.31 12.68 -3.02
C PRO A 284 -1.04 13.44 -3.05
N ARG A 285 -1.47 14.06 -1.93
CA ARG A 285 -2.67 14.92 -1.90
C ARG A 285 -2.42 16.31 -2.51
N ASP A 286 -1.16 16.70 -2.70
CA ASP A 286 -0.79 17.87 -3.49
C ASP A 286 -0.81 17.51 -4.98
N THR A 287 -2.00 17.57 -5.59
CA THR A 287 -2.23 17.21 -7.00
C THR A 287 -1.36 18.03 -7.94
N LYS A 288 -1.13 19.31 -7.64
CA LYS A 288 -0.26 20.17 -8.45
C LYS A 288 1.19 19.70 -8.45
N ALA A 289 1.70 19.25 -7.30
CA ALA A 289 3.04 18.67 -7.24
C ALA A 289 3.10 17.34 -8.01
N VAL A 290 2.09 16.47 -7.89
CA VAL A 290 1.99 15.23 -8.66
C VAL A 290 1.99 15.50 -10.16
N ILE A 291 1.14 16.41 -10.63
CA ILE A 291 1.02 16.79 -12.05
C ILE A 291 2.33 17.36 -12.59
N LYS A 292 2.97 18.26 -11.83
CA LYS A 292 4.26 18.84 -12.19
C LYS A 292 5.33 17.76 -12.40
N GLU A 293 5.46 16.85 -11.45
CA GLU A 293 6.46 15.77 -11.53
C GLU A 293 6.08 14.75 -12.63
N TRP A 294 4.79 14.55 -12.91
CA TRP A 294 4.34 13.72 -14.02
C TRP A 294 4.78 14.31 -15.37
N LYS A 295 4.52 15.61 -15.58
CA LYS A 295 4.94 16.32 -16.81
C LYS A 295 6.47 16.27 -16.99
N ALA A 296 7.24 16.32 -15.90
CA ALA A 296 8.70 16.30 -15.94
C ALA A 296 9.27 14.89 -16.20
N LEU A 297 8.78 13.86 -15.50
CA LEU A 297 9.29 12.49 -15.57
C LEU A 297 8.82 11.75 -16.83
N LYS A 298 7.58 12.03 -17.28
CA LYS A 298 6.88 11.26 -18.32
C LYS A 298 6.91 9.75 -17.98
N PRO A 299 6.23 9.32 -16.91
CA PRO A 299 6.31 7.96 -16.42
C PRO A 299 5.87 6.95 -17.49
N THR A 300 6.49 5.78 -17.49
CA THR A 300 6.15 4.68 -18.40
C THR A 300 5.13 3.74 -17.78
N TYR A 301 5.07 3.71 -16.46
CA TYR A 301 4.04 3.02 -15.71
C TYR A 301 3.75 3.74 -14.39
N GLY A 302 2.64 3.37 -13.75
CA GLY A 302 2.24 3.92 -12.45
C GLY A 302 1.53 2.89 -11.60
N VAL A 303 1.47 3.18 -10.30
CA VAL A 303 0.59 2.47 -9.36
C VAL A 303 -0.08 3.54 -8.49
N MET A 304 -1.41 3.63 -8.55
CA MET A 304 -2.16 4.69 -7.90
C MET A 304 -3.42 4.16 -7.23
N ALA A 305 -3.76 4.72 -6.08
CA ALA A 305 -5.05 4.45 -5.46
C ALA A 305 -6.19 5.11 -6.23
N PRO A 306 -7.40 4.52 -6.27
CA PRO A 306 -8.58 5.13 -6.87
C PRO A 306 -8.85 6.55 -6.36
N SER A 307 -8.70 6.78 -5.05
CA SER A 307 -8.88 8.11 -4.43
C SER A 307 -7.92 9.18 -4.97
N LEU A 308 -6.71 8.81 -5.37
CA LEU A 308 -5.78 9.77 -5.99
C LEU A 308 -6.27 10.13 -7.41
N PHE A 309 -6.75 9.17 -8.18
CA PHE A 309 -7.36 9.45 -9.48
C PHE A 309 -8.56 10.39 -9.35
N THR A 310 -9.44 10.16 -8.36
CA THR A 310 -10.58 11.04 -8.09
C THR A 310 -10.11 12.49 -7.83
N LEU A 311 -9.04 12.68 -7.06
CA LEU A 311 -8.49 14.01 -6.80
C LEU A 311 -7.84 14.64 -8.06
N LEU A 312 -7.15 13.84 -8.87
CA LEU A 312 -6.48 14.32 -10.09
C LEU A 312 -7.49 14.68 -11.18
N LEU A 313 -8.60 13.96 -11.30
CA LEU A 313 -9.67 14.26 -12.26
C LEU A 313 -10.34 15.62 -12.01
N GLU A 314 -10.30 16.14 -10.78
CA GLU A 314 -10.82 17.47 -10.43
C GLU A 314 -9.86 18.63 -10.82
N ASP A 315 -8.62 18.32 -11.26
CA ASP A 315 -7.61 19.33 -11.60
C ASP A 315 -7.47 19.44 -13.12
N ASP A 316 -7.83 20.60 -13.69
CA ASP A 316 -7.78 20.87 -15.13
C ASP A 316 -6.39 20.63 -15.74
N ASP A 317 -5.33 20.86 -14.99
CA ASP A 317 -3.95 20.63 -15.43
C ASP A 317 -3.65 19.14 -15.65
N PHE A 318 -4.37 18.24 -15.00
CA PHE A 318 -4.25 16.78 -15.22
C PHE A 318 -4.75 16.39 -16.60
N HIS A 319 -5.83 17.02 -17.07
CA HIS A 319 -6.41 16.77 -18.38
C HIS A 319 -5.49 17.22 -19.54
N GLN A 320 -4.47 18.05 -19.24
CA GLN A 320 -3.50 18.55 -20.22
C GLN A 320 -2.19 17.74 -20.25
N ILE A 321 -2.09 16.65 -19.48
CA ILE A 321 -0.88 15.83 -19.48
C ILE A 321 -0.80 15.01 -20.78
N ASP A 322 0.41 14.95 -21.35
CA ASP A 322 0.74 13.98 -22.40
C ASP A 322 1.01 12.61 -21.76
N PHE A 323 0.04 11.69 -21.90
CA PHE A 323 0.13 10.32 -21.40
C PHE A 323 0.71 9.32 -22.39
N SER A 324 1.29 9.77 -23.52
CA SER A 324 1.82 8.89 -24.57
C SER A 324 2.90 7.92 -24.08
N SER A 325 3.70 8.35 -23.10
CA SER A 325 4.74 7.51 -22.49
C SER A 325 4.19 6.38 -21.61
N MET A 326 2.95 6.50 -21.11
CA MET A 326 2.34 5.53 -20.21
C MET A 326 2.00 4.24 -20.94
N LYS A 327 2.60 3.13 -20.51
CA LYS A 327 2.33 1.79 -21.02
C LYS A 327 1.13 1.16 -20.30
N TYR A 328 1.15 1.20 -18.97
CA TYR A 328 0.10 0.69 -18.08
C TYR A 328 0.13 1.41 -16.73
N CYS A 329 -1.00 1.39 -16.04
CA CYS A 329 -1.11 1.91 -14.69
C CYS A 329 -1.94 0.96 -13.82
N TYR A 330 -1.34 0.48 -12.74
CA TYR A 330 -2.06 -0.32 -11.75
C TYR A 330 -2.89 0.55 -10.84
N THR A 331 -4.07 0.06 -10.49
CA THR A 331 -4.91 0.63 -9.44
C THR A 331 -5.31 -0.48 -8.47
N GLY A 332 -5.45 -0.13 -7.21
CA GLY A 332 -5.82 -1.10 -6.18
C GLY A 332 -5.86 -0.47 -4.80
N SER A 333 -5.83 -1.29 -3.77
CA SER A 333 -6.01 -0.92 -2.37
C SER A 333 -7.44 -0.53 -1.97
N ALA A 334 -8.30 -0.17 -2.89
CA ALA A 334 -9.73 0.13 -2.69
C ALA A 334 -10.49 -0.21 -3.98
N PRO A 335 -11.81 -0.43 -3.92
CA PRO A 335 -12.63 -0.56 -5.12
C PRO A 335 -12.53 0.69 -6.00
N PHE A 336 -12.52 0.49 -7.30
CA PHE A 336 -12.56 1.57 -8.29
C PHE A 336 -13.84 1.44 -9.10
N SER A 337 -14.68 2.48 -9.08
CA SER A 337 -15.93 2.42 -9.86
C SER A 337 -15.62 2.35 -11.36
N VAL A 338 -16.39 1.55 -12.08
CA VAL A 338 -16.22 1.41 -13.54
C VAL A 338 -16.36 2.76 -14.25
N GLU A 339 -17.23 3.63 -13.74
CA GLU A 339 -17.41 4.99 -14.26
C GLU A 339 -16.11 5.81 -14.13
N SER A 340 -15.51 5.87 -12.94
CA SER A 340 -14.26 6.60 -12.72
C SER A 340 -13.09 5.97 -13.49
N LEU A 341 -13.04 4.63 -13.59
CA LEU A 341 -12.07 3.93 -14.41
C LEU A 341 -12.16 4.37 -15.87
N ASN A 342 -13.38 4.40 -16.45
CA ASN A 342 -13.61 4.84 -17.81
C ASN A 342 -13.20 6.31 -18.03
N GLN A 343 -13.42 7.19 -17.06
CA GLN A 343 -12.99 8.60 -17.14
C GLN A 343 -11.47 8.70 -17.19
N VAL A 344 -10.76 7.95 -16.35
CA VAL A 344 -9.29 7.92 -16.34
C VAL A 344 -8.75 7.31 -17.65
N GLU A 345 -9.36 6.25 -18.17
CA GLU A 345 -8.92 5.62 -19.41
C GLU A 345 -9.12 6.51 -20.65
N LYS A 346 -10.13 7.39 -20.65
CA LYS A 346 -10.27 8.40 -21.72
C LYS A 346 -9.06 9.34 -21.81
N LEU A 347 -8.36 9.57 -20.69
CA LEU A 347 -7.18 10.45 -20.62
C LEU A 347 -5.88 9.68 -20.84
N ILE A 348 -5.67 8.61 -20.05
CA ILE A 348 -4.41 7.86 -20.04
C ILE A 348 -4.31 6.93 -21.27
N GLY A 349 -5.43 6.46 -21.76
CA GLY A 349 -5.57 5.55 -22.90
C GLY A 349 -6.36 4.30 -22.53
N VAL A 350 -7.13 3.80 -23.48
CA VAL A 350 -7.96 2.61 -23.32
C VAL A 350 -7.12 1.38 -23.00
N ASN A 351 -7.59 0.55 -22.08
CA ASN A 351 -6.92 -0.67 -21.59
C ASN A 351 -5.56 -0.43 -20.91
N LYS A 352 -5.23 0.80 -20.52
CA LYS A 352 -3.99 1.07 -19.78
C LYS A 352 -4.15 0.96 -18.27
N ILE A 353 -5.36 1.00 -17.73
CA ILE A 353 -5.60 0.78 -16.31
C ILE A 353 -5.74 -0.71 -16.03
N THR A 354 -5.08 -1.16 -14.96
CA THR A 354 -5.04 -2.57 -14.55
C THR A 354 -5.37 -2.65 -13.07
N GLU A 355 -6.52 -3.22 -12.74
CA GLU A 355 -6.91 -3.42 -11.35
C GLU A 355 -6.13 -4.58 -10.75
N ALA A 356 -5.68 -4.42 -9.50
CA ALA A 356 -4.94 -5.41 -8.75
C ALA A 356 -5.43 -5.48 -7.30
N TYR A 357 -5.32 -6.65 -6.70
CA TYR A 357 -5.69 -6.89 -5.32
C TYR A 357 -4.54 -7.50 -4.54
N GLY A 358 -4.46 -7.08 -3.30
CA GLY A 358 -3.56 -7.61 -2.32
C GLY A 358 -3.65 -6.88 -0.99
N MET A 359 -2.88 -7.38 -0.05
CA MET A 359 -2.88 -6.89 1.32
C MET A 359 -1.46 -6.97 1.91
N THR A 360 -1.29 -6.47 3.10
CA THR A 360 0.03 -6.50 3.77
C THR A 360 0.48 -7.94 4.01
N GLU A 361 -0.43 -8.79 4.39
CA GLU A 361 -0.22 -10.19 4.75
C GLU A 361 0.21 -11.08 3.56
N ASN A 362 0.05 -10.59 2.32
CA ASN A 362 0.56 -11.26 1.10
C ASN A 362 1.56 -10.40 0.32
N CYS A 363 2.32 -9.57 1.04
CA CYS A 363 3.44 -8.79 0.50
C CYS A 363 3.06 -7.87 -0.68
N GLY A 364 1.82 -7.33 -0.68
CA GLY A 364 1.38 -6.29 -1.60
C GLY A 364 0.32 -6.72 -2.59
N ALA A 365 0.61 -7.62 -3.53
CA ALA A 365 -0.37 -8.07 -4.52
C ALA A 365 -0.36 -9.60 -4.69
N SER A 366 -1.54 -10.16 -4.91
CA SER A 366 -1.73 -11.59 -5.24
C SER A 366 -2.47 -11.79 -6.55
N THR A 367 -3.20 -10.78 -7.03
CA THR A 367 -3.95 -10.86 -8.29
C THR A 367 -3.89 -9.55 -9.06
N ALA A 368 -4.00 -9.62 -10.37
CA ALA A 368 -4.19 -8.47 -11.23
C ALA A 368 -4.88 -8.85 -12.54
N ASN A 369 -5.54 -7.88 -13.18
CA ASN A 369 -5.99 -8.06 -14.55
C ASN A 369 -4.78 -8.22 -15.49
N PRO A 370 -4.89 -9.00 -16.59
CA PRO A 370 -3.86 -9.10 -17.63
C PRO A 370 -3.50 -7.74 -18.22
N LEU A 371 -2.27 -7.57 -18.70
CA LEU A 371 -1.86 -6.30 -19.33
C LEU A 371 -2.41 -6.15 -20.75
N LYS A 372 -2.34 -7.20 -21.56
CA LYS A 372 -2.78 -7.22 -22.97
C LYS A 372 -4.00 -8.09 -23.20
N GLY A 373 -4.17 -9.15 -22.39
CA GLY A 373 -5.31 -10.04 -22.44
C GLY A 373 -6.63 -9.34 -22.10
N LYS A 374 -7.71 -10.11 -22.04
CA LYS A 374 -9.04 -9.61 -21.71
C LYS A 374 -9.04 -9.05 -20.28
N LYS A 375 -9.28 -7.76 -20.13
CA LYS A 375 -9.57 -7.14 -18.83
C LYS A 375 -11.06 -7.20 -18.53
N LYS A 376 -11.40 -7.43 -17.27
CA LYS A 376 -12.78 -7.37 -16.79
C LYS A 376 -12.88 -6.23 -15.76
N PRO A 377 -13.34 -5.03 -16.16
CA PRO A 377 -13.46 -3.88 -15.26
C PRO A 377 -14.32 -4.21 -14.03
N GLY A 378 -13.83 -3.84 -12.85
CA GLY A 378 -14.46 -4.18 -11.56
C GLY A 378 -13.99 -5.52 -10.98
N SER A 379 -13.33 -6.39 -11.77
CA SER A 379 -12.63 -7.55 -11.21
C SER A 379 -11.25 -7.16 -10.70
N VAL A 380 -10.75 -7.91 -9.74
CA VAL A 380 -9.36 -7.79 -9.28
C VAL A 380 -8.40 -8.70 -10.05
N GLY A 381 -8.86 -9.25 -11.17
CA GLY A 381 -8.09 -10.03 -12.13
C GLY A 381 -7.85 -11.47 -11.71
N LEU A 382 -6.74 -12.00 -12.18
CA LEU A 382 -6.32 -13.39 -12.06
C LEU A 382 -5.23 -13.54 -10.99
N PRO A 383 -5.09 -14.71 -10.35
CA PRO A 383 -3.98 -14.99 -9.44
C PRO A 383 -2.63 -14.79 -10.13
N TYR A 384 -1.64 -14.28 -9.41
CA TYR A 384 -0.26 -14.20 -9.92
C TYR A 384 0.36 -15.59 -10.06
N PRO A 385 1.42 -15.76 -10.87
CA PRO A 385 2.19 -17.00 -10.96
C PRO A 385 2.53 -17.56 -9.58
N SER A 386 2.54 -18.88 -9.43
CA SER A 386 2.79 -19.60 -8.16
C SER A 386 1.83 -19.22 -7.02
N THR A 387 0.68 -18.63 -7.33
CA THR A 387 -0.37 -18.30 -6.34
C THR A 387 -1.59 -19.18 -6.56
N LEU A 388 -2.01 -19.86 -5.50
CA LEU A 388 -3.28 -20.60 -5.49
C LEU A 388 -4.31 -19.80 -4.71
N VAL A 389 -5.54 -19.80 -5.21
CA VAL A 389 -6.68 -19.16 -4.57
C VAL A 389 -7.86 -20.11 -4.49
N LYS A 390 -8.66 -19.98 -3.45
CA LYS A 390 -9.93 -20.69 -3.29
C LYS A 390 -10.95 -19.74 -2.71
N ILE A 391 -12.22 -20.00 -2.96
CA ILE A 391 -13.34 -19.36 -2.29
C ILE A 391 -13.96 -20.39 -1.37
N VAL A 392 -14.05 -20.09 -0.08
CA VAL A 392 -14.57 -21.01 0.94
C VAL A 392 -15.77 -20.41 1.66
N ASP A 393 -16.57 -21.29 2.28
CA ASP A 393 -17.77 -20.86 3.02
C ASP A 393 -17.43 -19.88 4.16
N LEU A 394 -18.34 -18.92 4.41
CA LEU A 394 -18.13 -17.87 5.41
C LEU A 394 -18.35 -18.35 6.86
N GLU A 395 -18.91 -19.55 7.08
CA GLU A 395 -19.24 -20.05 8.42
C GLU A 395 -18.06 -20.79 9.03
N THR A 396 -17.50 -21.74 8.29
CA THR A 396 -16.39 -22.57 8.75
C THR A 396 -15.06 -22.18 8.13
N GLY A 397 -15.08 -21.68 6.88
CA GLY A 397 -13.90 -21.41 6.07
C GLY A 397 -13.19 -22.69 5.60
N LEU A 398 -13.92 -23.83 5.52
CA LEU A 398 -13.37 -25.13 5.18
C LEU A 398 -13.91 -25.70 3.88
N ASN A 399 -15.17 -25.38 3.52
CA ASN A 399 -15.79 -25.95 2.35
C ASN A 399 -15.63 -25.00 1.14
N GLU A 400 -15.16 -25.53 0.03
CA GLU A 400 -15.05 -24.76 -1.21
C GLU A 400 -16.43 -24.41 -1.77
N MET A 401 -16.59 -23.16 -2.19
CA MET A 401 -17.80 -22.67 -2.85
C MET A 401 -17.75 -23.00 -4.35
N PRO A 402 -18.90 -23.25 -5.00
CA PRO A 402 -18.95 -23.35 -6.46
C PRO A 402 -18.47 -22.06 -7.15
N LEU A 403 -17.97 -22.19 -8.38
CA LEU A 403 -17.65 -21.00 -9.21
C LEU A 403 -18.88 -20.11 -9.37
N GLY A 404 -18.70 -18.80 -9.24
CA GLY A 404 -19.76 -17.79 -9.26
C GLY A 404 -20.42 -17.53 -7.91
N GLU A 405 -20.25 -18.42 -6.92
CA GLU A 405 -20.84 -18.24 -5.60
C GLU A 405 -19.89 -17.48 -4.65
N PRO A 406 -20.40 -16.50 -3.87
CA PRO A 406 -19.57 -15.73 -2.97
C PRO A 406 -19.20 -16.50 -1.70
N GLY A 407 -17.93 -16.34 -1.29
CA GLY A 407 -17.37 -16.88 -0.05
C GLY A 407 -16.13 -16.11 0.37
N GLU A 408 -15.40 -16.58 1.38
CA GLU A 408 -14.13 -15.98 1.79
C GLU A 408 -13.03 -16.36 0.78
N LEU A 409 -12.30 -15.35 0.29
CA LEU A 409 -11.10 -15.56 -0.51
C LEU A 409 -9.97 -16.04 0.40
N ILE A 410 -9.38 -17.18 0.07
CA ILE A 410 -8.16 -17.68 0.71
C ILE A 410 -7.03 -17.77 -0.32
N VAL A 411 -5.80 -17.47 0.12
CA VAL A 411 -4.63 -17.33 -0.76
C VAL A 411 -3.47 -18.16 -0.23
N HIS A 412 -2.86 -18.99 -1.07
CA HIS A 412 -1.60 -19.67 -0.82
C HIS A 412 -0.56 -19.24 -1.85
N GLY A 413 0.68 -19.00 -1.41
CA GLY A 413 1.78 -18.65 -2.31
C GLY A 413 3.02 -18.20 -1.54
N PRO A 414 4.17 -18.10 -2.23
CA PRO A 414 5.44 -17.76 -1.59
C PRO A 414 5.51 -16.32 -1.07
N GLN A 415 4.60 -15.44 -1.47
CA GLN A 415 4.47 -14.07 -1.00
C GLN A 415 3.73 -13.94 0.33
N VAL A 416 3.07 -15.01 0.82
CA VAL A 416 2.29 -14.98 2.08
C VAL A 416 3.21 -14.82 3.27
N MET A 417 2.86 -13.93 4.20
CA MET A 417 3.64 -13.61 5.40
C MET A 417 3.96 -14.83 6.26
N MET A 418 5.02 -14.72 7.07
CA MET A 418 5.34 -15.69 8.11
C MET A 418 4.27 -15.73 9.22
N GLY A 419 3.64 -14.59 9.50
CA GLY A 419 2.64 -14.42 10.57
C GLY A 419 2.69 -13.02 11.16
N TYR A 420 1.85 -12.76 12.18
CA TYR A 420 1.89 -11.50 12.93
C TYR A 420 2.96 -11.54 14.03
N HIS A 421 3.75 -10.48 14.09
CA HIS A 421 4.85 -10.34 15.05
C HIS A 421 4.40 -10.55 16.49
N LYS A 422 4.97 -11.55 17.17
CA LYS A 422 4.67 -11.92 18.57
C LYS A 422 3.18 -12.18 18.86
N LYS A 423 2.39 -12.54 17.84
CA LYS A 423 0.95 -12.81 17.97
C LYS A 423 0.58 -14.16 17.35
N PRO A 424 1.01 -15.29 17.96
CA PRO A 424 0.79 -16.62 17.38
C PRO A 424 -0.70 -16.99 17.29
N ASP A 425 -1.52 -16.58 18.25
CA ASP A 425 -2.96 -16.89 18.23
C ASP A 425 -3.67 -16.12 17.11
N GLU A 426 -3.34 -14.86 16.90
CA GLU A 426 -3.85 -14.05 15.79
C GLU A 426 -3.38 -14.59 14.43
N THR A 427 -2.16 -15.12 14.38
CA THR A 427 -1.61 -15.76 13.18
C THR A 427 -2.40 -17.02 12.83
N LYS A 428 -2.69 -17.89 13.80
CA LYS A 428 -3.50 -19.10 13.60
C LYS A 428 -4.92 -18.81 13.11
N LEU A 429 -5.48 -17.63 13.42
CA LEU A 429 -6.80 -17.26 12.94
C LEU A 429 -6.82 -16.99 11.44
N VAL A 430 -5.71 -16.55 10.86
CA VAL A 430 -5.64 -16.13 9.45
C VAL A 430 -4.78 -17.08 8.59
N LEU A 431 -3.79 -17.75 9.15
CA LEU A 431 -3.01 -18.77 8.45
C LEU A 431 -3.52 -20.15 8.87
N ARG A 432 -4.30 -20.79 7.99
CA ARG A 432 -4.94 -22.09 8.27
C ARG A 432 -4.55 -23.12 7.23
N GLU A 433 -4.53 -24.37 7.65
CA GLU A 433 -4.31 -25.49 6.75
C GLU A 433 -5.58 -25.84 5.97
N HIS A 434 -5.42 -26.02 4.66
CA HIS A 434 -6.46 -26.51 3.76
C HIS A 434 -5.80 -27.46 2.75
N GLU A 435 -6.21 -28.72 2.74
CA GLU A 435 -5.65 -29.78 1.86
C GLU A 435 -4.12 -29.90 1.90
N GLY A 436 -3.54 -29.84 3.10
CA GLY A 436 -2.09 -29.98 3.31
C GLY A 436 -1.25 -28.75 2.93
N LYS A 437 -1.88 -27.61 2.63
CA LYS A 437 -1.21 -26.33 2.36
C LYS A 437 -1.71 -25.26 3.30
N THR A 438 -0.84 -24.35 3.71
CA THR A 438 -1.22 -23.18 4.52
C THR A 438 -1.78 -22.10 3.62
N TYR A 439 -3.01 -21.67 3.86
CA TYR A 439 -3.67 -20.55 3.19
C TYR A 439 -3.85 -19.37 4.14
N LEU A 440 -3.71 -18.18 3.58
CA LEU A 440 -4.08 -16.93 4.22
C LEU A 440 -5.59 -16.69 4.01
N HIS A 441 -6.36 -16.70 5.09
CA HIS A 441 -7.73 -16.22 5.13
C HIS A 441 -7.73 -14.70 5.11
N THR A 442 -8.20 -14.12 4.00
CA THR A 442 -8.06 -12.68 3.75
C THR A 442 -9.07 -11.82 4.51
N GLY A 443 -10.19 -12.42 4.93
CA GLY A 443 -11.33 -11.71 5.47
C GLY A 443 -12.08 -10.89 4.42
N ASP A 444 -11.80 -11.09 3.13
CA ASP A 444 -12.51 -10.46 2.02
C ASP A 444 -13.45 -11.48 1.37
N VAL A 445 -14.69 -11.08 1.12
CA VAL A 445 -15.70 -11.88 0.41
C VAL A 445 -15.50 -11.70 -1.08
N ALA A 446 -15.38 -12.80 -1.80
CA ALA A 446 -15.16 -12.79 -3.24
C ALA A 446 -15.87 -13.95 -3.92
N TYR A 447 -15.99 -13.90 -5.24
CA TYR A 447 -16.29 -15.04 -6.08
C TYR A 447 -15.32 -15.11 -7.26
N MET A 448 -15.19 -16.27 -7.86
CA MET A 448 -14.43 -16.50 -9.08
C MET A 448 -15.39 -16.84 -10.22
N ASP A 449 -15.20 -16.19 -11.37
CA ASP A 449 -16.00 -16.51 -12.56
C ASP A 449 -15.41 -17.68 -13.38
N GLU A 450 -16.11 -18.11 -14.42
CA GLU A 450 -15.73 -19.25 -15.27
C GLU A 450 -14.42 -19.05 -16.05
N ASP A 451 -13.96 -17.80 -16.23
CA ASP A 451 -12.68 -17.46 -16.84
C ASP A 451 -11.55 -17.35 -15.81
N GLY A 452 -11.84 -17.53 -14.52
CA GLY A 452 -10.89 -17.49 -13.42
C GLY A 452 -10.66 -16.10 -12.83
N TYR A 453 -11.43 -15.07 -13.22
CA TYR A 453 -11.31 -13.73 -12.66
C TYR A 453 -11.98 -13.66 -11.28
N LEU A 454 -11.30 -12.98 -10.37
CA LEU A 454 -11.76 -12.75 -9.01
C LEU A 454 -12.49 -11.41 -8.90
N TRP A 455 -13.59 -11.43 -8.16
CA TRP A 455 -14.43 -10.27 -7.90
C TRP A 455 -14.57 -10.11 -6.38
N ILE A 456 -14.06 -8.99 -5.85
CA ILE A 456 -14.25 -8.68 -4.42
C ILE A 456 -15.63 -8.08 -4.23
N VAL A 457 -16.43 -8.73 -3.40
CA VAL A 457 -17.81 -8.32 -3.10
C VAL A 457 -17.85 -7.40 -1.89
N ASP A 458 -17.14 -7.77 -0.81
CA ASP A 458 -17.08 -6.97 0.43
C ASP A 458 -15.97 -7.50 1.36
N ARG A 459 -15.94 -6.97 2.57
CA ARG A 459 -15.24 -7.57 3.70
C ARG A 459 -16.20 -8.30 4.61
N VAL A 460 -15.80 -9.45 5.11
CA VAL A 460 -16.62 -10.24 6.06
C VAL A 460 -17.11 -9.37 7.23
N LYS A 461 -16.28 -8.46 7.76
CA LYS A 461 -16.59 -7.57 8.87
C LYS A 461 -17.37 -6.29 8.50
N ASP A 462 -17.44 -5.93 7.23
CA ASP A 462 -18.17 -4.77 6.72
C ASP A 462 -19.52 -5.16 6.11
N MET A 463 -19.73 -6.46 5.90
CA MET A 463 -21.00 -7.04 5.51
C MET A 463 -22.05 -6.82 6.60
N LEU A 464 -23.20 -6.30 6.23
CA LEU A 464 -24.31 -6.05 7.16
C LEU A 464 -25.24 -7.26 7.22
N ILE A 465 -25.85 -7.47 8.37
CA ILE A 465 -26.94 -8.43 8.55
C ILE A 465 -28.26 -7.68 8.72
N VAL A 466 -29.06 -7.63 7.67
CA VAL A 466 -30.32 -6.88 7.63
C VAL A 466 -31.49 -7.87 7.57
N GLY A 467 -32.19 -8.06 8.69
CA GLY A 467 -33.32 -8.97 8.75
C GLY A 467 -32.98 -10.43 8.41
N GLY A 468 -31.73 -10.87 8.66
CA GLY A 468 -31.23 -12.20 8.33
C GLY A 468 -30.57 -12.31 6.93
N TYR A 469 -30.67 -11.26 6.12
CA TYR A 469 -30.00 -11.22 4.81
C TYR A 469 -28.58 -10.64 4.93
N LYS A 470 -27.62 -11.24 4.23
CA LYS A 470 -26.29 -10.69 4.06
C LYS A 470 -26.35 -9.55 3.04
N VAL A 471 -25.94 -8.35 3.44
CA VAL A 471 -25.90 -7.16 2.58
C VAL A 471 -24.45 -6.70 2.45
N PHE A 472 -23.98 -6.66 1.23
CA PHE A 472 -22.61 -6.26 0.92
C PHE A 472 -22.53 -4.75 0.72
N SER A 473 -21.77 -4.08 1.59
CA SER A 473 -21.67 -2.62 1.60
C SER A 473 -21.06 -2.07 0.30
N SER A 474 -20.05 -2.73 -0.23
CA SER A 474 -19.35 -2.29 -1.46
C SER A 474 -20.23 -2.42 -2.71
N GLU A 475 -21.12 -3.43 -2.76
CA GLU A 475 -22.12 -3.55 -3.83
C GLU A 475 -23.04 -2.32 -3.88
N LEU A 476 -23.50 -1.87 -2.72
CA LEU A 476 -24.37 -0.70 -2.63
C LEU A 476 -23.61 0.59 -2.95
N GLU A 477 -22.41 0.74 -2.42
CA GLU A 477 -21.54 1.91 -2.68
C GLU A 477 -21.29 2.10 -4.17
N SER A 478 -21.01 1.02 -4.91
CA SER A 478 -20.78 1.09 -6.35
C SER A 478 -21.95 1.68 -7.13
N GLN A 479 -23.18 1.41 -6.69
CA GLN A 479 -24.38 1.96 -7.31
C GLN A 479 -24.54 3.46 -7.02
N PHE A 480 -24.18 3.93 -5.83
CA PHE A 480 -24.25 5.36 -5.49
C PHE A 480 -23.16 6.19 -6.16
N TYR A 481 -22.00 5.59 -6.48
CA TYR A 481 -20.95 6.25 -7.26
C TYR A 481 -21.35 6.56 -8.71
N THR A 482 -22.46 6.02 -9.22
CA THR A 482 -23.00 6.41 -10.52
C THR A 482 -23.63 7.82 -10.52
N ASN A 483 -23.97 8.36 -9.34
CA ASN A 483 -24.50 9.72 -9.22
C ASN A 483 -23.36 10.74 -9.30
N PRO A 484 -23.39 11.71 -10.24
CA PRO A 484 -22.31 12.69 -10.45
C PRO A 484 -22.08 13.64 -9.27
N ALA A 485 -23.03 13.76 -8.36
CA ALA A 485 -22.86 14.58 -7.16
C ALA A 485 -22.08 13.87 -6.05
N VAL A 486 -21.86 12.55 -6.15
CA VAL A 486 -21.18 11.74 -5.15
C VAL A 486 -19.68 11.68 -5.43
N LYS A 487 -18.88 12.33 -4.57
CA LYS A 487 -17.41 12.23 -4.57
C LYS A 487 -16.92 10.98 -3.86
N PHE A 488 -17.38 10.82 -2.61
CA PHE A 488 -17.13 9.63 -1.81
C PHE A 488 -18.44 9.19 -1.14
N CYS A 489 -18.65 7.89 -1.07
CA CYS A 489 -19.70 7.33 -0.24
C CYS A 489 -19.22 6.13 0.57
N ALA A 490 -19.95 5.84 1.64
CA ALA A 490 -19.75 4.66 2.47
C ALA A 490 -21.09 4.14 2.99
N ILE A 491 -21.25 2.84 2.94
CA ILE A 491 -22.34 2.12 3.60
C ILE A 491 -21.83 1.56 4.92
N ILE A 492 -22.52 1.86 6.00
CA ILE A 492 -22.27 1.30 7.33
C ILE A 492 -23.55 0.71 7.92
N GLY A 493 -23.39 -0.36 8.72
CA GLY A 493 -24.46 -0.91 9.54
C GLY A 493 -24.61 -0.11 10.81
N VAL A 494 -25.86 0.19 11.19
CA VAL A 494 -26.21 0.71 12.51
C VAL A 494 -27.18 -0.26 13.17
N PRO A 495 -27.08 -0.49 14.50
CA PRO A 495 -27.97 -1.42 15.18
C PRO A 495 -29.45 -1.08 14.94
N ASN A 496 -30.27 -2.07 14.65
CA ASN A 496 -31.69 -1.89 14.52
C ASN A 496 -32.36 -1.94 15.91
N PRO A 497 -32.96 -0.85 16.40
CA PRO A 497 -33.56 -0.83 17.73
C PRO A 497 -34.76 -1.78 17.86
N ASP A 498 -35.47 -2.06 16.77
CA ASP A 498 -36.65 -2.89 16.75
C ASP A 498 -36.37 -4.39 16.61
N ARG A 499 -35.09 -4.76 16.22
CA ARG A 499 -34.71 -6.14 15.96
C ARG A 499 -33.28 -6.39 16.43
N PRO A 500 -33.05 -6.88 17.66
CA PRO A 500 -31.73 -7.24 18.15
C PRO A 500 -31.02 -8.24 17.22
N GLY A 501 -29.75 -7.98 16.93
CA GLY A 501 -28.94 -8.79 16.01
C GLY A 501 -29.13 -8.48 14.51
N SER A 502 -29.96 -7.50 14.18
CA SER A 502 -30.11 -6.96 12.82
C SER A 502 -29.58 -5.53 12.75
N GLU A 503 -29.19 -5.11 11.56
CA GLU A 503 -28.70 -3.76 11.29
C GLU A 503 -29.63 -3.01 10.34
N LEU A 504 -29.53 -1.67 10.34
CA LEU A 504 -30.09 -0.78 9.34
C LEU A 504 -28.96 -0.27 8.45
N VAL A 505 -29.24 -0.16 7.16
CA VAL A 505 -28.30 0.40 6.18
C VAL A 505 -28.26 1.92 6.35
N LYS A 506 -27.07 2.48 6.60
CA LYS A 506 -26.80 3.92 6.61
C LYS A 506 -25.82 4.27 5.51
N LEU A 507 -26.21 5.24 4.65
CA LEU A 507 -25.38 5.80 3.59
C LEU A 507 -24.79 7.13 4.05
N MET A 508 -23.45 7.23 3.98
CA MET A 508 -22.68 8.46 4.21
C MET A 508 -22.19 8.97 2.86
N VAL A 509 -22.33 10.26 2.56
CA VAL A 509 -21.96 10.85 1.26
C VAL A 509 -21.18 12.15 1.45
N GLN A 510 -20.09 12.30 0.70
CA GLN A 510 -19.41 13.57 0.46
C GLN A 510 -19.70 14.01 -0.97
N LYS A 511 -20.17 15.26 -1.15
CA LYS A 511 -20.44 15.82 -2.47
C LYS A 511 -19.18 16.15 -3.26
N CYS A 512 -19.26 16.03 -4.59
CA CYS A 512 -18.27 16.61 -5.50
C CYS A 512 -18.23 18.14 -5.38
N GLU A 513 -17.09 18.76 -5.66
CA GLU A 513 -16.91 20.22 -5.54
C GLU A 513 -17.90 20.99 -6.42
N ASN A 514 -18.14 20.52 -7.65
CA ASN A 514 -19.09 21.12 -8.60
C ASN A 514 -20.56 21.05 -8.13
N HIS A 515 -20.85 20.20 -7.16
CA HIS A 515 -22.19 20.03 -6.56
C HIS A 515 -22.24 20.49 -5.09
N ARG A 516 -21.24 21.23 -4.62
CA ARG A 516 -21.15 21.67 -3.23
C ARG A 516 -22.37 22.49 -2.79
N ASN A 517 -22.90 23.30 -3.69
CA ASN A 517 -24.08 24.13 -3.44
C ASN A 517 -25.42 23.42 -3.63
N LEU A 518 -25.42 22.14 -4.04
CA LEU A 518 -26.66 21.35 -4.12
C LEU A 518 -27.22 21.17 -2.71
N ASP A 519 -28.51 21.42 -2.56
CA ASP A 519 -29.22 21.23 -1.28
C ASP A 519 -29.13 19.77 -0.81
N ASP A 520 -28.78 19.57 0.46
CA ASP A 520 -28.58 18.25 1.03
C ASP A 520 -29.87 17.40 1.03
N ASP A 521 -30.99 18.00 1.27
CA ASP A 521 -32.26 17.28 1.31
C ASP A 521 -32.75 16.89 -0.08
N ILE A 522 -32.40 17.68 -1.10
CA ILE A 522 -32.63 17.32 -2.51
C ILE A 522 -31.81 16.10 -2.85
N LEU A 523 -30.51 16.12 -2.54
CA LEU A 523 -29.61 14.98 -2.84
C LEU A 523 -30.02 13.73 -2.07
N LYS A 524 -30.34 13.84 -0.77
CA LYS A 524 -30.83 12.70 0.02
C LYS A 524 -32.09 12.08 -0.58
N LYS A 525 -33.03 12.92 -1.03
CA LYS A 525 -34.28 12.47 -1.65
C LYS A 525 -34.00 11.75 -2.99
N GLU A 526 -33.11 12.30 -3.80
CA GLU A 526 -32.68 11.69 -5.07
C GLU A 526 -32.04 10.32 -4.85
N LEU A 527 -31.02 10.23 -3.97
CA LEU A 527 -30.33 8.98 -3.65
C LEU A 527 -31.29 7.96 -3.02
N GLY A 528 -32.20 8.41 -2.16
CA GLY A 528 -33.21 7.56 -1.56
C GLY A 528 -34.26 7.03 -2.55
N SER A 529 -34.62 7.82 -3.55
CA SER A 529 -35.52 7.40 -4.64
C SER A 529 -34.82 6.39 -5.55
N TYR A 530 -33.59 6.71 -5.97
CA TYR A 530 -32.76 5.80 -6.73
C TYR A 530 -32.61 4.42 -6.06
N ALA A 531 -32.34 4.42 -4.75
CA ALA A 531 -32.20 3.17 -4.00
C ALA A 531 -33.49 2.35 -3.96
N LYS A 532 -34.66 3.02 -3.79
CA LYS A 532 -35.96 2.34 -3.77
C LYS A 532 -36.32 1.72 -5.13
N GLU A 533 -35.90 2.34 -6.22
CA GLU A 533 -36.18 1.87 -7.57
C GLU A 533 -35.24 0.73 -8.01
N ASN A 534 -33.97 0.74 -7.54
CA ASN A 534 -32.92 -0.12 -8.06
C ASN A 534 -32.44 -1.19 -7.09
N MET A 535 -32.87 -1.15 -5.82
CA MET A 535 -32.38 -2.06 -4.78
C MET A 535 -33.51 -2.84 -4.10
N ALA A 536 -33.21 -4.05 -3.66
CA ALA A 536 -34.14 -4.83 -2.83
C ALA A 536 -34.48 -4.07 -1.53
N PRO A 537 -35.71 -4.19 -0.98
CA PRO A 537 -36.16 -3.40 0.17
C PRO A 537 -35.26 -3.46 1.41
N TYR A 538 -34.58 -4.58 1.65
CA TYR A 538 -33.63 -4.76 2.76
C TYR A 538 -32.27 -4.10 2.50
N LYS A 539 -31.93 -3.77 1.25
CA LYS A 539 -30.71 -3.06 0.83
C LYS A 539 -30.88 -1.55 0.84
N VAL A 540 -32.10 -1.04 0.84
CA VAL A 540 -32.38 0.41 0.77
C VAL A 540 -31.92 1.11 2.05
N PRO A 541 -31.06 2.15 1.96
CA PRO A 541 -30.63 2.92 3.11
C PRO A 541 -31.80 3.51 3.86
N LYS A 542 -31.86 3.28 5.17
CA LYS A 542 -32.86 3.89 6.07
C LYS A 542 -32.43 5.27 6.57
N MET A 543 -31.11 5.54 6.47
CA MET A 543 -30.50 6.82 6.83
C MET A 543 -29.54 7.24 5.73
N ILE A 544 -29.60 8.52 5.34
CA ILE A 544 -28.67 9.13 4.39
C ILE A 544 -28.14 10.40 5.05
N GLU A 545 -26.82 10.48 5.17
CA GLU A 545 -26.13 11.63 5.79
C GLU A 545 -25.11 12.21 4.81
N ILE A 546 -25.20 13.53 4.61
CA ILE A 546 -24.22 14.28 3.81
C ILE A 546 -23.20 14.86 4.77
N ILE A 547 -21.93 14.63 4.48
CA ILE A 547 -20.81 15.09 5.30
C ILE A 547 -19.85 15.97 4.47
N GLU A 548 -19.22 16.93 5.11
CA GLU A 548 -18.29 17.85 4.43
C GLU A 548 -17.03 17.14 3.93
N SER A 549 -16.51 16.18 4.70
CA SER A 549 -15.28 15.47 4.38
C SER A 549 -15.36 14.01 4.82
N MET A 550 -15.14 13.11 3.86
CA MET A 550 -15.03 11.68 4.13
C MET A 550 -13.72 11.38 4.87
N PRO A 551 -13.74 10.71 6.02
CA PRO A 551 -12.54 10.28 6.68
C PRO A 551 -11.82 9.24 5.83
N LEU A 552 -10.53 9.49 5.54
CA LEU A 552 -9.68 8.61 4.75
C LEU A 552 -8.51 8.10 5.58
N THR A 553 -8.19 6.83 5.39
CA THR A 553 -6.97 6.22 5.94
C THR A 553 -5.71 6.86 5.32
N PRO A 554 -4.51 6.64 5.89
CA PRO A 554 -3.25 7.14 5.32
C PRO A 554 -2.98 6.74 3.86
N VAL A 555 -3.61 5.66 3.39
CA VAL A 555 -3.49 5.15 2.01
C VAL A 555 -4.66 5.56 1.11
N GLY A 556 -5.54 6.47 1.59
CA GLY A 556 -6.64 7.02 0.80
C GLY A 556 -7.91 6.17 0.73
N LYS A 557 -8.05 5.12 1.55
CA LYS A 557 -9.31 4.36 1.68
C LYS A 557 -10.28 5.08 2.60
N VAL A 558 -11.60 4.94 2.36
CA VAL A 558 -12.61 5.40 3.30
C VAL A 558 -12.45 4.68 4.65
N ASP A 559 -12.38 5.45 5.73
CA ASP A 559 -12.26 4.92 7.09
C ASP A 559 -13.64 4.66 7.70
N LYS A 560 -14.25 3.52 7.37
CA LYS A 560 -15.55 3.11 7.92
C LYS A 560 -15.57 3.02 9.45
N LYS A 561 -14.40 2.77 10.08
CA LYS A 561 -14.29 2.76 11.55
C LYS A 561 -14.49 4.14 12.15
N ALA A 562 -13.98 5.18 11.50
CA ALA A 562 -14.22 6.56 11.93
C ALA A 562 -15.71 6.96 11.77
N LEU A 563 -16.38 6.43 10.73
CA LEU A 563 -17.80 6.69 10.46
C LEU A 563 -18.76 5.95 11.41
N ARG A 564 -18.33 4.87 12.07
CA ARG A 564 -19.14 4.08 13.02
C ARG A 564 -19.07 4.62 14.47
N LYS A 565 -18.26 5.65 14.72
CA LYS A 565 -18.15 6.33 16.03
C LYS A 565 -19.14 7.47 16.14
#